data_67ed7bf51912c99b6a73c30bf0691218
#
_entry.id   67ed7bf51912c99b6a73c30bf0691218
#
_cell.length_a   1.000
_cell.length_b   1.000
_cell.length_c   1.000
_cell.angle_alpha   90.00
_cell.angle_beta   90.00
_cell.angle_gamma   90.00
#
_symmetry.space_group_name_H-M   'P 1'
#
loop_
_entity.id
_entity.type
_entity.pdbx_description
1 polymer ?
#
loop_
_entity_poly.entity_id
_entity_poly.type
_entity_poly.pdbx_seq_one_letter_code
_entity_poly.pdbx_strand_id
1 'polypeptide(L)'
;VVSVYEDSIPLENKGSGMESLVKTQIALNREDNLDTILIEEPENHLCFTNLKQMLQQIMDHEEDSQIILTTHSNMIASRLNLRNVIWIAENHYLSLKNVEPQTSIFFEKADDNEFLQLLLSKKVILVEGATEYLLLPKFYEKKTGRTVENDGISIISCNGISYKRYLEIAEETGKRIAVITDNDHEQTKIDDANEFNQHNKKQHVFMGATMEDWTWEACVYNCNKEKLDTMIQVQDGAEYLFHRTNYGQVLGKMLNNKVDTAYQMLISEEDFVIPGYVEEAIEWLNE
;
A
#
# COMPACT_ATOMS: atom_id res chain seq x y z
N VAL A 1 29.29 19.53 -33.24
CA VAL A 1 28.65 19.00 -32.00
C VAL A 1 28.20 20.21 -31.20
N VAL A 2 26.92 20.31 -30.91
CA VAL A 2 26.38 21.38 -30.06
C VAL A 2 26.35 20.81 -28.65
N SER A 3 27.13 21.40 -27.72
CA SER A 3 27.10 21.05 -26.30
C SER A 3 26.17 22.03 -25.59
N VAL A 4 25.30 21.49 -24.73
CA VAL A 4 24.42 22.26 -23.84
C VAL A 4 25.18 22.56 -22.54
N TYR A 5 25.12 23.81 -22.10
CA TYR A 5 25.77 24.28 -20.88
C TYR A 5 24.71 24.84 -19.91
N GLU A 6 24.87 24.55 -18.63
CA GLU A 6 24.17 25.20 -17.54
C GLU A 6 25.20 25.71 -16.54
N ASP A 7 25.18 27.00 -16.20
CA ASP A 7 26.19 27.67 -15.34
C ASP A 7 27.65 27.42 -15.76
N SER A 8 27.91 27.47 -17.06
CA SER A 8 29.24 27.25 -17.66
C SER A 8 29.79 25.82 -17.53
N ILE A 9 29.00 24.85 -17.06
CA ILE A 9 29.35 23.45 -16.98
C ILE A 9 28.67 22.70 -18.13
N PRO A 10 29.41 21.92 -18.94
CA PRO A 10 28.77 21.06 -19.94
C PRO A 10 27.79 20.09 -19.29
N LEU A 11 26.63 19.90 -19.91
CA LEU A 11 25.58 19.02 -19.38
C LEU A 11 26.06 17.59 -19.13
N GLU A 12 26.94 17.09 -20.00
CA GLU A 12 27.58 15.78 -19.87
C GLU A 12 28.50 15.63 -18.65
N ASN A 13 28.90 16.74 -18.03
CA ASN A 13 29.69 16.78 -16.80
C ASN A 13 28.84 17.01 -15.53
N LYS A 14 27.53 17.13 -15.68
CA LYS A 14 26.58 17.16 -14.56
C LYS A 14 26.10 15.74 -14.26
N GLY A 15 25.57 15.54 -13.08
CA GLY A 15 25.00 14.22 -12.70
C GLY A 15 23.88 13.82 -13.69
N SER A 16 23.77 12.51 -13.94
CA SER A 16 22.82 11.92 -14.92
C SER A 16 21.37 12.37 -14.72
N GLY A 17 20.95 12.65 -13.48
CA GLY A 17 19.62 13.17 -13.21
C GLY A 17 19.38 14.59 -13.76
N MET A 18 20.37 15.48 -13.62
CA MET A 18 20.27 16.83 -14.19
C MET A 18 20.29 16.78 -15.72
N GLU A 19 21.11 15.91 -16.28
CA GLU A 19 21.13 15.67 -17.73
C GLU A 19 19.78 15.21 -18.26
N SER A 20 19.13 14.25 -17.58
CA SER A 20 17.79 13.75 -17.92
C SER A 20 16.74 14.87 -17.84
N LEU A 21 16.74 15.65 -16.75
CA LEU A 21 15.81 16.77 -16.58
C LEU A 21 15.93 17.79 -17.69
N VAL A 22 17.14 18.23 -18.01
CA VAL A 22 17.38 19.24 -19.07
C VAL A 22 17.01 18.69 -20.46
N LYS A 23 17.34 17.43 -20.76
CA LYS A 23 16.93 16.79 -22.01
C LYS A 23 15.41 16.73 -22.16
N THR A 24 14.70 16.39 -21.08
CA THR A 24 13.23 16.37 -21.06
C THR A 24 12.68 17.79 -21.27
N GLN A 25 13.22 18.80 -20.59
CA GLN A 25 12.82 20.19 -20.78
C GLN A 25 13.03 20.67 -22.23
N ILE A 26 14.18 20.33 -22.83
CA ILE A 26 14.45 20.68 -24.24
C ILE A 26 13.47 19.97 -25.17
N ALA A 27 13.13 18.72 -24.91
CA ALA A 27 12.18 17.97 -25.73
C ALA A 27 10.77 18.55 -25.63
N LEU A 28 10.33 18.92 -24.42
CA LEU A 28 9.00 19.51 -24.19
C LEU A 28 8.86 20.94 -24.72
N ASN A 29 9.94 21.75 -24.68
CA ASN A 29 9.90 23.17 -25.06
C ASN A 29 10.42 23.44 -26.51
N ARG A 30 10.35 22.46 -27.41
CA ARG A 30 10.67 22.68 -28.81
C ARG A 30 9.63 23.57 -29.48
N GLU A 31 10.10 24.45 -30.40
CA GLU A 31 9.21 25.32 -31.20
C GLU A 31 8.35 24.53 -32.20
N ASP A 32 8.80 23.34 -32.60
CA ASP A 32 8.06 22.43 -33.46
C ASP A 32 7.08 21.63 -32.63
N ASN A 33 5.79 21.70 -32.91
CA ASN A 33 4.76 20.86 -32.27
C ASN A 33 5.07 19.39 -32.56
N LEU A 34 5.43 18.63 -31.52
CA LEU A 34 5.61 17.20 -31.62
C LEU A 34 4.26 16.51 -31.44
N ASP A 35 3.85 15.67 -32.39
CA ASP A 35 2.61 14.90 -32.27
C ASP A 35 2.69 13.86 -31.11
N THR A 36 3.88 13.31 -30.90
CA THR A 36 4.10 12.27 -29.87
C THR A 36 5.47 12.43 -29.19
N ILE A 37 5.48 12.34 -27.88
CA ILE A 37 6.68 12.37 -27.03
C ILE A 37 6.80 11.04 -26.28
N LEU A 38 7.95 10.37 -26.41
CA LEU A 38 8.27 9.13 -25.73
C LEU A 38 9.27 9.42 -24.61
N ILE A 39 8.93 9.03 -23.39
CA ILE A 39 9.79 9.22 -22.21
C ILE A 39 9.98 7.85 -21.53
N GLU A 40 11.23 7.41 -21.42
CA GLU A 40 11.58 6.14 -20.80
C GLU A 40 12.17 6.38 -19.40
N GLU A 41 11.54 5.80 -18.40
CA GLU A 41 11.95 5.78 -16.99
C GLU A 41 12.50 7.14 -16.49
N PRO A 42 11.68 8.20 -16.51
CA PRO A 42 12.13 9.55 -16.17
C PRO A 42 12.60 9.70 -14.72
N GLU A 43 12.22 8.77 -13.84
CA GLU A 43 12.66 8.72 -12.43
C GLU A 43 14.14 8.36 -12.28
N ASN A 44 14.76 7.76 -13.27
CA ASN A 44 16.13 7.31 -13.16
C ASN A 44 17.08 8.47 -12.89
N HIS A 45 17.84 8.35 -11.78
CA HIS A 45 18.80 9.32 -11.33
C HIS A 45 18.24 10.67 -10.85
N LEU A 46 16.92 10.86 -10.79
CA LEU A 46 16.30 12.08 -10.28
C LEU A 46 16.07 11.99 -8.76
N CYS A 47 16.37 13.07 -8.05
CA CYS A 47 15.87 13.23 -6.70
C CYS A 47 14.36 13.56 -6.73
N PHE A 48 13.69 13.31 -5.61
CA PHE A 48 12.24 13.48 -5.47
C PHE A 48 11.73 14.85 -5.93
N THR A 49 12.45 15.93 -5.60
CA THR A 49 12.07 17.30 -5.96
C THR A 49 12.12 17.51 -7.48
N ASN A 50 13.21 17.06 -8.13
CA ASN A 50 13.39 17.20 -9.57
C ASN A 50 12.37 16.34 -10.34
N LEU A 51 12.04 15.17 -9.82
CA LEU A 51 11.01 14.32 -10.40
C LEU A 51 9.63 14.98 -10.35
N LYS A 52 9.24 15.59 -9.22
CA LYS A 52 7.98 16.36 -9.12
C LYS A 52 7.94 17.52 -10.12
N GLN A 53 9.05 18.23 -10.29
CA GLN A 53 9.13 19.34 -11.23
C GLN A 53 8.98 18.86 -12.68
N MET A 54 9.62 17.75 -13.03
CA MET A 54 9.51 17.17 -14.36
C MET A 54 8.09 16.67 -14.66
N LEU A 55 7.44 16.01 -13.68
CA LEU A 55 6.04 15.58 -13.84
C LEU A 55 5.11 16.76 -14.10
N GLN A 56 5.31 17.87 -13.39
CA GLN A 56 4.51 19.08 -13.64
C GLN A 56 4.69 19.58 -15.06
N GLN A 57 5.91 19.60 -15.55
CA GLN A 57 6.19 20.02 -16.94
C GLN A 57 5.56 19.08 -17.97
N ILE A 58 5.59 17.75 -17.71
CA ILE A 58 4.93 16.77 -18.58
C ILE A 58 3.41 17.03 -18.61
N MET A 59 2.78 17.25 -17.45
CA MET A 59 1.35 17.52 -17.36
C MET A 59 0.95 18.82 -18.07
N ASP A 60 1.78 19.85 -18.00
CA ASP A 60 1.52 21.14 -18.66
C ASP A 60 1.51 21.02 -20.21
N HIS A 61 2.08 19.94 -20.77
CA HIS A 61 2.14 19.68 -22.22
C HIS A 61 1.16 18.59 -22.70
N GLU A 62 0.36 18.00 -21.81
CA GLU A 62 -0.58 16.91 -22.15
C GLU A 62 -1.64 17.33 -23.19
N GLU A 63 -2.00 18.61 -23.27
CA GLU A 63 -3.00 19.11 -24.21
C GLU A 63 -2.45 19.26 -25.64
N ASP A 64 -1.13 19.40 -25.80
CA ASP A 64 -0.49 19.72 -27.07
C ASP A 64 0.07 18.50 -27.79
N SER A 65 0.39 17.42 -27.07
CA SER A 65 1.09 16.24 -27.59
C SER A 65 0.62 14.96 -26.94
N GLN A 66 0.64 13.85 -27.68
CA GLN A 66 0.51 12.53 -27.07
C GLN A 66 1.79 12.17 -26.31
N ILE A 67 1.70 11.96 -25.01
CA ILE A 67 2.85 11.55 -24.18
C ILE A 67 2.72 10.06 -23.84
N ILE A 68 3.74 9.27 -24.18
CA ILE A 68 3.85 7.87 -23.79
C ILE A 68 5.08 7.74 -22.89
N LEU A 69 4.85 7.25 -21.67
CA LEU A 69 5.87 7.18 -20.64
C LEU A 69 5.95 5.77 -20.06
N THR A 70 7.16 5.24 -19.88
CA THR A 70 7.41 4.01 -19.12
C THR A 70 7.96 4.34 -17.74
N THR A 71 7.53 3.62 -16.71
CA THR A 71 7.96 3.90 -15.34
C THR A 71 7.81 2.69 -14.41
N HIS A 72 8.67 2.63 -13.40
CA HIS A 72 8.53 1.77 -12.22
C HIS A 72 8.22 2.58 -10.95
N SER A 73 8.00 3.89 -11.08
CA SER A 73 7.73 4.79 -9.96
C SER A 73 6.24 4.86 -9.64
N ASN A 74 5.89 4.49 -8.40
CA ASN A 74 4.53 4.64 -7.89
C ASN A 74 4.05 6.10 -7.97
N MET A 75 4.94 7.05 -7.67
CA MET A 75 4.63 8.47 -7.72
C MET A 75 4.28 8.94 -9.14
N ILE A 76 5.00 8.48 -10.16
CA ILE A 76 4.70 8.84 -11.55
C ILE A 76 3.36 8.26 -11.97
N ALA A 77 3.21 6.96 -11.80
CA ALA A 77 2.03 6.24 -12.24
C ALA A 77 0.74 6.74 -11.55
N SER A 78 0.81 7.13 -10.26
CA SER A 78 -0.35 7.67 -9.55
C SER A 78 -0.69 9.11 -9.98
N ARG A 79 0.31 9.95 -10.28
CA ARG A 79 0.08 11.38 -10.58
C ARG A 79 -0.33 11.67 -12.01
N LEU A 80 -0.03 10.79 -12.96
CA LEU A 80 -0.37 10.96 -14.37
C LEU A 80 -1.73 10.36 -14.77
N ASN A 81 -2.71 10.40 -13.89
CA ASN A 81 -4.04 9.83 -14.08
C ASN A 81 -4.02 8.29 -14.22
N LEU A 82 -4.38 7.61 -13.14
CA LEU A 82 -4.39 6.15 -13.05
C LEU A 82 -5.13 5.46 -14.22
N ARG A 83 -6.16 6.09 -14.77
CA ARG A 83 -6.93 5.54 -15.91
C ARG A 83 -6.16 5.50 -17.22
N ASN A 84 -5.07 6.24 -17.31
CA ASN A 84 -4.16 6.19 -18.46
C ASN A 84 -3.08 5.11 -18.31
N VAL A 85 -3.00 4.45 -17.16
CA VAL A 85 -2.03 3.39 -16.92
C VAL A 85 -2.37 2.15 -17.73
N ILE A 86 -1.36 1.65 -18.45
CA ILE A 86 -1.36 0.34 -19.09
C ILE A 86 -0.29 -0.50 -18.42
N TRP A 87 -0.72 -1.49 -17.64
CA TRP A 87 0.19 -2.45 -17.03
C TRP A 87 0.51 -3.56 -18.02
N ILE A 88 1.80 -3.80 -18.24
CA ILE A 88 2.29 -4.82 -19.18
C ILE A 88 2.90 -5.97 -18.37
N ALA A 89 2.39 -7.17 -18.56
CA ALA A 89 2.92 -8.42 -18.01
C ALA A 89 3.41 -9.32 -19.15
N GLU A 90 4.09 -10.44 -18.81
CA GLU A 90 4.77 -11.32 -19.78
C GLU A 90 3.92 -11.70 -21.02
N ASN A 91 2.62 -11.94 -20.86
CA ASN A 91 1.76 -12.42 -21.94
C ASN A 91 0.46 -11.64 -22.13
N HIS A 92 0.25 -10.55 -21.39
CA HIS A 92 -0.97 -9.74 -21.48
C HIS A 92 -0.70 -8.30 -21.03
N TYR A 93 -1.58 -7.43 -21.43
CA TYR A 93 -1.63 -6.07 -20.91
C TYR A 93 -2.98 -5.83 -20.24
N LEU A 94 -3.00 -4.92 -19.27
CA LEU A 94 -4.17 -4.49 -18.55
C LEU A 94 -4.27 -2.98 -18.61
N SER A 95 -5.44 -2.46 -18.98
CA SER A 95 -5.72 -1.03 -18.94
C SER A 95 -6.59 -0.71 -17.75
N LEU A 96 -6.20 0.29 -16.97
CA LEU A 96 -6.97 0.79 -15.83
C LEU A 96 -8.03 1.83 -16.21
N LYS A 97 -8.37 1.96 -17.49
CA LYS A 97 -9.34 2.95 -17.99
C LYS A 97 -10.75 2.80 -17.40
N ASN A 98 -11.11 1.60 -16.94
CA ASN A 98 -12.42 1.31 -16.37
C ASN A 98 -12.52 1.63 -14.88
N VAL A 99 -11.40 1.89 -14.20
CA VAL A 99 -11.38 2.31 -12.79
C VAL A 99 -12.23 3.58 -12.65
N GLU A 100 -13.04 3.62 -11.59
CA GLU A 100 -13.91 4.76 -11.32
C GLU A 100 -13.13 6.08 -11.22
N PRO A 101 -13.64 7.18 -11.85
CA PRO A 101 -12.92 8.45 -11.84
C PRO A 101 -12.56 8.95 -10.43
N GLN A 102 -13.42 8.73 -9.45
CA GLN A 102 -13.18 9.15 -8.06
C GLN A 102 -12.02 8.36 -7.43
N THR A 103 -11.89 7.07 -7.73
CA THR A 103 -10.77 6.23 -7.27
C THR A 103 -9.47 6.67 -7.94
N SER A 104 -9.49 6.97 -9.24
CA SER A 104 -8.32 7.51 -9.92
C SER A 104 -7.85 8.84 -9.31
N ILE A 105 -8.75 9.82 -9.14
CA ILE A 105 -8.45 11.12 -8.52
C ILE A 105 -7.93 10.93 -7.09
N PHE A 106 -8.47 9.96 -6.35
CA PHE A 106 -8.01 9.69 -5.01
C PHE A 106 -6.55 9.26 -4.97
N PHE A 107 -6.16 8.26 -5.78
CA PHE A 107 -4.76 7.79 -5.85
C PHE A 107 -3.81 8.83 -6.41
N GLU A 108 -4.26 9.70 -7.32
CA GLU A 108 -3.49 10.84 -7.81
C GLU A 108 -3.10 11.81 -6.70
N LYS A 109 -3.98 12.03 -5.72
CA LYS A 109 -3.79 12.97 -4.60
C LYS A 109 -3.19 12.35 -3.34
N ALA A 110 -3.28 11.05 -3.18
CA ALA A 110 -2.72 10.34 -2.04
C ALA A 110 -1.21 10.13 -2.24
N ASP A 111 -0.39 10.89 -1.53
CA ASP A 111 1.08 10.85 -1.68
C ASP A 111 1.70 9.50 -1.26
N ASP A 112 1.11 8.79 -0.31
CA ASP A 112 1.62 7.53 0.25
C ASP A 112 0.72 6.34 -0.13
N ASN A 113 0.49 6.13 -1.41
CA ASN A 113 -0.23 4.97 -1.88
C ASN A 113 0.72 3.92 -2.48
N GLU A 114 0.36 2.65 -2.36
CA GLU A 114 1.16 1.53 -2.85
C GLU A 114 0.43 0.78 -3.99
N PHE A 115 -0.33 1.49 -4.83
CA PHE A 115 -1.10 0.85 -5.88
C PHE A 115 -0.22 0.12 -6.91
N LEU A 116 1.00 0.63 -7.18
CA LEU A 116 1.92 -0.04 -8.09
C LEU A 116 2.41 -1.36 -7.50
N GLN A 117 2.67 -1.40 -6.18
CA GLN A 117 2.99 -2.63 -5.48
C GLN A 117 1.83 -3.64 -5.58
N LEU A 118 0.58 -3.16 -5.46
CA LEU A 118 -0.59 -3.97 -5.74
C LEU A 118 -0.55 -4.57 -7.16
N LEU A 119 -0.19 -3.78 -8.18
CA LEU A 119 -0.12 -4.25 -9.56
C LEU A 119 1.03 -5.25 -9.81
N LEU A 120 2.17 -5.06 -9.19
CA LEU A 120 3.37 -5.88 -9.42
C LEU A 120 3.38 -7.19 -8.63
N SER A 121 2.70 -7.25 -7.49
CA SER A 121 2.68 -8.44 -6.62
C SER A 121 1.88 -9.58 -7.22
N LYS A 122 2.25 -10.82 -6.90
CA LYS A 122 1.48 -12.02 -7.30
C LYS A 122 0.19 -12.14 -6.49
N LYS A 123 0.28 -11.93 -5.18
CA LYS A 123 -0.79 -11.96 -4.20
C LYS A 123 -0.61 -10.80 -3.24
N VAL A 124 -1.68 -10.33 -2.63
CA VAL A 124 -1.62 -9.16 -1.73
C VAL A 124 -2.41 -9.44 -0.46
N ILE A 125 -1.88 -8.95 0.66
CA ILE A 125 -2.63 -8.78 1.90
C ILE A 125 -2.77 -7.27 2.15
N LEU A 126 -3.99 -6.76 2.14
CA LEU A 126 -4.29 -5.40 2.54
C LEU A 126 -4.55 -5.36 4.04
N VAL A 127 -3.94 -4.43 4.75
CA VAL A 127 -4.13 -4.21 6.19
C VAL A 127 -4.50 -2.75 6.45
N GLU A 128 -5.13 -2.48 7.59
CA GLU A 128 -5.56 -1.10 7.89
C GLU A 128 -4.41 -0.19 8.26
N GLY A 129 -3.46 -0.68 9.05
CA GLY A 129 -2.44 0.17 9.61
C GLY A 129 -1.08 -0.50 9.88
N ALA A 130 -0.29 0.21 10.68
CA ALA A 130 1.09 -0.15 10.95
C ALA A 130 1.24 -1.37 11.89
N THR A 131 0.27 -1.64 12.75
CA THR A 131 0.34 -2.75 13.72
C THR A 131 0.25 -4.10 13.03
N GLU A 132 -0.71 -4.25 12.14
CA GLU A 132 -0.88 -5.41 11.29
C GLU A 132 0.34 -5.58 10.39
N TYR A 133 0.76 -4.49 9.73
CA TYR A 133 1.92 -4.47 8.84
C TYR A 133 3.20 -5.00 9.53
N LEU A 134 3.41 -4.64 10.81
CA LEU A 134 4.57 -5.08 11.59
C LEU A 134 4.50 -6.55 11.99
N LEU A 135 3.33 -7.05 12.41
CA LEU A 135 3.22 -8.39 13.01
C LEU A 135 2.88 -9.49 12.00
N LEU A 136 2.22 -9.14 10.92
CA LEU A 136 1.74 -10.11 9.94
C LEU A 136 2.86 -10.93 9.30
N PRO A 137 4.06 -10.40 8.96
CA PRO A 137 5.17 -11.21 8.47
C PRO A 137 5.58 -12.32 9.46
N LYS A 138 5.66 -12.00 10.77
CA LYS A 138 5.97 -12.98 11.83
C LYS A 138 4.89 -14.05 11.94
N PHE A 139 3.61 -13.68 11.86
CA PHE A 139 2.49 -14.61 11.86
C PHE A 139 2.45 -15.47 10.61
N TYR A 140 2.74 -14.89 9.44
CA TYR A 140 2.82 -15.62 8.19
C TYR A 140 3.92 -16.69 8.23
N GLU A 141 5.13 -16.32 8.64
CA GLU A 141 6.26 -17.25 8.76
C GLU A 141 5.96 -18.36 9.80
N LYS A 142 5.36 -18.00 10.94
CA LYS A 142 4.92 -18.98 11.94
C LYS A 142 3.93 -20.00 11.36
N LYS A 143 2.94 -19.54 10.57
CA LYS A 143 1.88 -20.38 10.03
C LYS A 143 2.37 -21.27 8.88
N THR A 144 3.22 -20.74 8.00
CA THR A 144 3.59 -21.38 6.73
C THR A 144 4.99 -21.98 6.73
N GLY A 145 5.87 -21.56 7.65
CA GLY A 145 7.30 -21.87 7.64
C GLY A 145 8.08 -21.14 6.53
N ARG A 146 7.48 -20.14 5.87
CA ARG A 146 8.08 -19.37 4.76
C ARG A 146 7.80 -17.88 4.96
N THR A 147 8.64 -17.02 4.38
CA THR A 147 8.40 -15.57 4.42
C THR A 147 7.41 -15.15 3.32
N VAL A 148 6.77 -14.01 3.50
CA VAL A 148 5.81 -13.44 2.53
C VAL A 148 6.48 -13.17 1.18
N GLU A 149 7.74 -12.75 1.18
CA GLU A 149 8.52 -12.47 -0.03
C GLU A 149 8.79 -13.75 -0.83
N ASN A 150 9.10 -14.86 -0.16
CA ASN A 150 9.33 -16.15 -0.81
C ASN A 150 8.10 -16.66 -1.56
N ASP A 151 6.91 -16.30 -1.09
CA ASP A 151 5.64 -16.66 -1.72
C ASP A 151 5.13 -15.60 -2.72
N GLY A 152 5.90 -14.50 -2.90
CA GLY A 152 5.55 -13.40 -3.80
C GLY A 152 4.32 -12.62 -3.32
N ILE A 153 4.12 -12.56 -2.00
CA ILE A 153 3.05 -11.83 -1.34
C ILE A 153 3.57 -10.46 -0.91
N SER A 154 2.81 -9.42 -1.18
CA SER A 154 3.04 -8.09 -0.60
C SER A 154 1.98 -7.78 0.45
N ILE A 155 2.43 -7.25 1.58
CA ILE A 155 1.56 -6.66 2.59
C ILE A 155 1.51 -5.16 2.32
N ILE A 156 0.31 -4.63 2.13
CA ILE A 156 0.08 -3.21 1.84
C ILE A 156 -0.77 -2.62 2.96
N SER A 157 -0.24 -1.59 3.62
CA SER A 157 -1.01 -0.82 4.60
C SER A 157 -1.87 0.21 3.90
N CYS A 158 -3.17 0.20 4.16
CA CYS A 158 -4.10 1.15 3.58
C CYS A 158 -3.95 2.57 4.16
N ASN A 159 -3.31 2.74 5.33
CA ASN A 159 -3.01 4.05 5.94
C ASN A 159 -4.20 5.01 5.96
N GLY A 160 -5.40 4.50 6.34
CA GLY A 160 -6.64 5.28 6.34
C GLY A 160 -7.32 5.42 4.96
N ILE A 161 -6.75 4.84 3.91
CA ILE A 161 -7.40 4.68 2.61
C ILE A 161 -8.39 3.52 2.71
N SER A 162 -9.61 3.69 2.20
CA SER A 162 -10.55 2.58 2.11
C SER A 162 -9.97 1.45 1.26
N TYR A 163 -9.85 0.25 1.82
CA TYR A 163 -9.42 -0.95 1.08
C TYR A 163 -10.27 -1.21 -0.17
N LYS A 164 -11.53 -0.76 -0.19
CA LYS A 164 -12.44 -0.90 -1.35
C LYS A 164 -11.88 -0.26 -2.62
N ARG A 165 -11.11 0.82 -2.51
CA ARG A 165 -10.44 1.45 -3.65
C ARG A 165 -9.31 0.58 -4.21
N TYR A 166 -8.58 -0.11 -3.34
CA TYR A 166 -7.59 -1.09 -3.76
C TYR A 166 -8.24 -2.31 -4.41
N LEU A 167 -9.37 -2.78 -3.87
CA LEU A 167 -10.12 -3.91 -4.45
C LEU A 167 -10.66 -3.60 -5.84
N GLU A 168 -11.11 -2.37 -6.08
CA GLU A 168 -11.56 -1.92 -7.41
C GLU A 168 -10.44 -2.00 -8.46
N ILE A 169 -9.22 -1.52 -8.14
CA ILE A 169 -8.07 -1.67 -9.03
C ILE A 169 -7.73 -3.15 -9.23
N ALA A 170 -7.80 -3.92 -8.16
CA ALA A 170 -7.45 -5.33 -8.16
C ALA A 170 -8.43 -6.19 -8.96
N GLU A 171 -9.69 -5.82 -9.05
CA GLU A 171 -10.71 -6.49 -9.87
C GLU A 171 -10.26 -6.57 -11.32
N GLU A 172 -9.77 -5.46 -11.88
CA GLU A 172 -9.23 -5.39 -13.23
C GLU A 172 -8.02 -6.34 -13.42
N THR A 173 -7.23 -6.57 -12.36
CA THR A 173 -6.03 -7.43 -12.42
C THR A 173 -6.34 -8.91 -12.25
N GLY A 174 -7.48 -9.25 -11.71
CA GLY A 174 -7.87 -10.62 -11.36
C GLY A 174 -6.96 -11.29 -10.32
N LYS A 175 -6.25 -10.52 -9.50
CA LYS A 175 -5.34 -11.00 -8.45
C LYS A 175 -6.06 -11.51 -7.22
N ARG A 176 -5.40 -12.41 -6.49
CA ARG A 176 -5.89 -12.90 -5.21
C ARG A 176 -5.48 -11.95 -4.10
N ILE A 177 -6.47 -11.41 -3.37
CA ILE A 177 -6.27 -10.41 -2.33
C ILE A 177 -7.03 -10.79 -1.07
N ALA A 178 -6.32 -10.85 0.05
CA ALA A 178 -6.90 -10.94 1.38
C ALA A 178 -6.90 -9.54 2.01
N VAL A 179 -8.03 -9.08 2.51
CA VAL A 179 -8.14 -7.86 3.31
C VAL A 179 -8.26 -8.26 4.76
N ILE A 180 -7.43 -7.72 5.63
CA ILE A 180 -7.49 -7.87 7.08
C ILE A 180 -7.90 -6.51 7.64
N THR A 181 -9.06 -6.42 8.28
CA THR A 181 -9.67 -5.17 8.73
C THR A 181 -10.43 -5.36 10.04
N ASP A 182 -10.80 -4.27 10.69
CA ASP A 182 -11.53 -4.24 11.95
C ASP A 182 -13.06 -4.24 11.73
N ASN A 183 -13.80 -4.89 12.62
CA ASN A 183 -15.26 -4.81 12.59
C ASN A 183 -15.84 -3.59 13.33
N ASP A 184 -15.01 -2.90 14.14
CA ASP A 184 -15.36 -1.68 14.89
C ASP A 184 -16.65 -1.77 15.73
N HIS A 185 -16.99 -2.93 16.27
CA HIS A 185 -18.23 -3.24 16.95
C HIS A 185 -19.50 -3.15 16.06
N GLU A 186 -19.34 -3.29 14.75
CA GLU A 186 -20.43 -3.21 13.79
C GLU A 186 -20.76 -4.59 13.18
N GLN A 187 -21.88 -5.21 13.58
CA GLN A 187 -22.32 -6.49 13.01
C GLN A 187 -22.53 -6.42 11.49
N THR A 188 -22.96 -5.26 10.99
CA THR A 188 -23.17 -5.04 9.55
C THR A 188 -21.88 -5.21 8.75
N LYS A 189 -20.73 -4.82 9.29
CA LYS A 189 -19.42 -5.04 8.61
C LYS A 189 -19.10 -6.52 8.46
N ILE A 190 -19.40 -7.32 9.48
CA ILE A 190 -19.20 -8.78 9.45
C ILE A 190 -20.13 -9.41 8.41
N ASP A 191 -21.40 -9.00 8.41
CA ASP A 191 -22.41 -9.53 7.49
C ASP A 191 -22.08 -9.16 6.03
N ASP A 192 -21.69 -7.90 5.78
CA ASP A 192 -21.24 -7.41 4.47
C ASP A 192 -19.99 -8.14 3.97
N ALA A 193 -19.01 -8.38 4.85
CA ALA A 193 -17.81 -9.12 4.50
C ALA A 193 -18.12 -10.57 4.13
N ASN A 194 -19.00 -11.23 4.89
CA ASN A 194 -19.44 -12.59 4.59
C ASN A 194 -20.18 -12.68 3.26
N GLU A 195 -21.08 -11.72 2.96
CA GLU A 195 -21.78 -11.65 1.68
C GLU A 195 -20.79 -11.39 0.54
N PHE A 196 -19.85 -10.46 0.71
CA PHE A 196 -18.83 -10.17 -0.28
C PHE A 196 -17.98 -11.41 -0.59
N ASN A 197 -17.53 -12.14 0.42
CA ASN A 197 -16.71 -13.33 0.28
C ASN A 197 -17.43 -14.48 -0.46
N GLN A 198 -18.76 -14.61 -0.29
CA GLN A 198 -19.54 -15.61 -1.01
C GLN A 198 -19.59 -15.37 -2.52
N HIS A 199 -19.55 -14.09 -2.93
CA HIS A 199 -19.66 -13.70 -4.34
C HIS A 199 -18.30 -13.52 -5.05
N ASN A 200 -17.21 -13.34 -4.29
CA ASN A 200 -15.87 -13.09 -4.81
C ASN A 200 -14.93 -14.28 -4.57
N LYS A 201 -14.35 -14.78 -5.65
CA LYS A 201 -13.40 -15.93 -5.57
C LYS A 201 -11.95 -15.52 -5.39
N LYS A 202 -11.62 -14.26 -5.68
CA LYS A 202 -10.24 -13.77 -5.70
C LYS A 202 -9.95 -12.67 -4.68
N GLN A 203 -10.99 -12.13 -4.07
CA GLN A 203 -10.88 -11.08 -3.08
C GLN A 203 -11.73 -11.47 -1.88
N HIS A 204 -11.14 -11.55 -0.71
CA HIS A 204 -11.84 -11.87 0.53
C HIS A 204 -11.48 -10.87 1.63
N VAL A 205 -12.45 -10.59 2.49
CA VAL A 205 -12.32 -9.71 3.65
C VAL A 205 -12.39 -10.54 4.91
N PHE A 206 -11.41 -10.40 5.79
CA PHE A 206 -11.26 -11.13 7.04
C PHE A 206 -11.24 -10.14 8.21
N MET A 207 -11.99 -10.42 9.25
CA MET A 207 -12.07 -9.62 10.48
C MET A 207 -12.49 -10.50 11.66
N GLY A 208 -12.35 -9.98 12.87
CA GLY A 208 -12.85 -10.67 14.06
C GLY A 208 -14.34 -10.99 13.95
N ALA A 209 -14.71 -12.22 14.26
CA ALA A 209 -16.08 -12.72 14.09
C ALA A 209 -17.04 -12.28 15.20
N THR A 210 -16.55 -11.72 16.29
CA THR A 210 -17.34 -11.33 17.47
C THR A 210 -17.17 -9.85 17.81
N MET A 211 -18.10 -9.31 18.58
CA MET A 211 -18.01 -7.94 19.08
C MET A 211 -16.90 -7.74 20.13
N GLU A 212 -16.35 -8.82 20.68
CA GLU A 212 -15.19 -8.77 21.58
C GLU A 212 -13.88 -8.67 20.78
N ASP A 213 -13.88 -9.15 19.54
CA ASP A 213 -12.77 -9.13 18.59
C ASP A 213 -12.92 -7.99 17.58
N TRP A 214 -13.19 -6.78 18.08
CA TRP A 214 -13.61 -5.64 17.27
C TRP A 214 -12.48 -4.89 16.56
N THR A 215 -11.24 -5.04 17.04
CA THR A 215 -10.03 -4.46 16.44
C THR A 215 -8.89 -5.45 16.51
N TRP A 216 -7.85 -5.23 15.69
CA TRP A 216 -6.64 -6.04 15.69
C TRP A 216 -6.07 -6.24 17.10
N GLU A 217 -5.92 -5.16 17.88
CA GLU A 217 -5.37 -5.23 19.23
C GLU A 217 -6.22 -6.09 20.17
N ALA A 218 -7.55 -6.00 20.06
CA ALA A 218 -8.45 -6.81 20.86
C ALA A 218 -8.34 -8.30 20.48
N CYS A 219 -8.33 -8.63 19.18
CA CYS A 219 -8.15 -9.99 18.70
C CYS A 219 -6.82 -10.60 19.17
N VAL A 220 -5.72 -9.87 19.02
CA VAL A 220 -4.39 -10.30 19.45
C VAL A 220 -4.32 -10.46 20.96
N TYR A 221 -4.92 -9.53 21.73
CA TYR A 221 -4.97 -9.61 23.19
C TYR A 221 -5.78 -10.81 23.66
N ASN A 222 -6.98 -11.02 23.11
CA ASN A 222 -7.89 -12.07 23.55
C ASN A 222 -7.28 -13.47 23.40
N CYS A 223 -6.55 -13.73 22.31
CA CYS A 223 -5.90 -15.01 22.10
C CYS A 223 -4.53 -15.16 22.81
N ASN A 224 -3.94 -14.05 23.34
CA ASN A 224 -2.62 -14.06 23.98
C ASN A 224 -2.61 -13.43 25.39
N LYS A 225 -3.74 -13.38 26.07
CA LYS A 225 -3.94 -12.60 27.30
C LYS A 225 -2.86 -12.83 28.34
N GLU A 226 -2.59 -14.08 28.74
CA GLU A 226 -1.62 -14.39 29.78
C GLU A 226 -0.20 -13.91 29.45
N LYS A 227 0.22 -14.06 28.19
CA LYS A 227 1.54 -13.61 27.72
C LYS A 227 1.63 -12.09 27.69
N LEU A 228 0.59 -11.44 27.18
CA LEU A 228 0.56 -9.99 27.05
C LEU A 228 0.41 -9.29 28.42
N ASP A 229 -0.36 -9.88 29.35
CA ASP A 229 -0.46 -9.39 30.72
C ASP A 229 0.91 -9.46 31.46
N THR A 230 1.77 -10.40 31.08
CA THR A 230 3.13 -10.53 31.63
C THR A 230 4.12 -9.60 30.96
N MET A 231 4.02 -9.47 29.63
CA MET A 231 5.00 -8.73 28.81
C MET A 231 4.79 -7.21 28.88
N ILE A 232 3.53 -6.76 28.81
CA ILE A 232 3.21 -5.33 28.72
C ILE A 232 3.17 -4.74 30.13
N GLN A 233 4.20 -3.96 30.46
CA GLN A 233 4.25 -3.28 31.74
C GLN A 233 3.21 -2.16 31.80
N VAL A 234 2.36 -2.19 32.82
CA VAL A 234 1.38 -1.14 33.14
C VAL A 234 1.78 -0.43 34.42
N GLN A 235 1.44 0.85 34.55
CA GLN A 235 1.70 1.58 35.80
C GLN A 235 0.60 1.28 36.83
N ASP A 236 0.99 1.03 38.06
CA ASP A 236 0.04 0.82 39.16
C ASP A 236 -0.91 2.01 39.32
N GLY A 237 -2.20 1.73 39.30
CA GLY A 237 -3.24 2.74 39.44
C GLY A 237 -3.50 3.60 38.20
N ALA A 238 -2.80 3.37 37.07
CA ALA A 238 -3.09 4.05 35.82
C ALA A 238 -4.37 3.51 35.18
N GLU A 239 -5.20 4.43 34.67
CA GLU A 239 -6.33 4.06 33.81
C GLU A 239 -5.99 4.36 32.35
N TYR A 240 -6.09 3.33 31.52
CA TYR A 240 -5.88 3.45 30.07
C TYR A 240 -7.25 3.44 29.38
N LEU A 241 -7.88 4.62 29.30
CA LEU A 241 -9.15 4.77 28.58
C LEU A 241 -8.89 4.88 27.07
N PHE A 242 -9.64 4.16 26.29
CA PHE A 242 -9.68 4.32 24.83
C PHE A 242 -11.09 4.76 24.43
N HIS A 243 -11.21 5.91 23.75
CA HIS A 243 -12.49 6.56 23.46
C HIS A 243 -13.43 6.68 24.67
N ARG A 244 -12.88 7.00 25.86
CA ARG A 244 -13.57 7.12 27.15
C ARG A 244 -14.09 5.78 27.74
N THR A 245 -13.74 4.65 27.14
CA THR A 245 -14.12 3.33 27.63
C THR A 245 -12.91 2.64 28.28
N ASN A 246 -13.14 1.94 29.38
CA ASN A 246 -12.12 1.16 30.07
C ASN A 246 -12.17 -0.29 29.58
N TYR A 247 -11.14 -0.70 28.82
CA TYR A 247 -10.97 -2.07 28.32
C TYR A 247 -10.00 -2.90 29.19
N GLY A 248 -9.68 -2.43 30.40
CA GLY A 248 -8.64 -3.00 31.26
C GLY A 248 -7.27 -2.35 31.01
N GLN A 249 -6.31 -2.67 31.88
CA GLN A 249 -5.01 -1.98 31.87
C GLN A 249 -4.17 -2.34 30.64
N VAL A 250 -4.01 -3.61 30.33
CA VAL A 250 -3.15 -4.09 29.26
C VAL A 250 -3.76 -3.79 27.90
N LEU A 251 -5.01 -4.21 27.64
CA LEU A 251 -5.66 -3.91 26.36
C LEU A 251 -5.82 -2.41 26.15
N GLY A 252 -6.22 -1.66 27.19
CA GLY A 252 -6.30 -0.19 27.10
C GLY A 252 -4.96 0.45 26.74
N LYS A 253 -3.85 -0.07 27.29
CA LYS A 253 -2.52 0.39 26.92
C LYS A 253 -2.17 0.04 25.47
N MET A 254 -2.48 -1.17 25.00
CA MET A 254 -2.29 -1.58 23.62
C MET A 254 -3.04 -0.66 22.67
N LEU A 255 -4.32 -0.38 22.92
CA LEU A 255 -5.14 0.52 22.11
C LEU A 255 -4.62 1.95 22.04
N ASN A 256 -4.01 2.46 23.11
CA ASN A 256 -3.44 3.82 23.14
C ASN A 256 -2.00 3.89 22.60
N ASN A 257 -1.28 2.76 22.54
CA ASN A 257 0.13 2.69 22.10
C ASN A 257 0.32 1.56 21.09
N LYS A 258 -0.54 1.52 20.09
CA LYS A 258 -0.67 0.42 19.13
C LYS A 258 0.68 -0.02 18.54
N VAL A 259 1.42 0.89 17.92
CA VAL A 259 2.69 0.58 17.24
C VAL A 259 3.77 0.13 18.22
N ASP A 260 3.89 0.79 19.39
CA ASP A 260 4.91 0.44 20.39
C ASP A 260 4.66 -0.96 20.96
N THR A 261 3.41 -1.32 21.21
CA THR A 261 3.07 -2.66 21.71
C THR A 261 3.26 -3.73 20.64
N ALA A 262 2.91 -3.45 19.39
CA ALA A 262 3.20 -4.34 18.27
C ALA A 262 4.70 -4.55 18.09
N TYR A 263 5.50 -3.49 18.21
CA TYR A 263 6.97 -3.59 18.15
C TYR A 263 7.54 -4.44 19.29
N GLN A 264 7.04 -4.29 20.52
CA GLN A 264 7.45 -5.16 21.64
C GLN A 264 7.15 -6.64 21.36
N MET A 265 5.99 -6.94 20.77
CA MET A 265 5.65 -8.30 20.35
C MET A 265 6.57 -8.80 19.21
N LEU A 266 6.89 -7.93 18.27
CA LEU A 266 7.75 -8.28 17.13
C LEU A 266 9.15 -8.74 17.59
N ILE A 267 9.77 -7.99 18.53
CA ILE A 267 11.11 -8.29 19.03
C ILE A 267 11.14 -9.35 20.14
N SER A 268 9.99 -9.74 20.66
CA SER A 268 9.85 -10.78 21.69
C SER A 268 10.14 -12.16 21.12
N GLU A 269 10.75 -13.04 21.93
CA GLU A 269 10.93 -14.46 21.64
C GLU A 269 9.66 -15.29 21.97
N GLU A 270 8.62 -14.64 22.49
CA GLU A 270 7.36 -15.31 22.83
C GLU A 270 6.64 -15.86 21.59
N ASP A 271 6.14 -17.07 21.72
CA ASP A 271 5.36 -17.73 20.68
C ASP A 271 3.86 -17.32 20.77
N PHE A 272 3.50 -16.20 20.15
CA PHE A 272 2.12 -15.70 20.16
C PHE A 272 1.19 -16.55 19.32
N VAL A 273 -0.03 -16.74 19.81
CA VAL A 273 -1.15 -17.34 19.06
C VAL A 273 -1.60 -16.35 17.97
N ILE A 274 -1.81 -16.85 16.77
CA ILE A 274 -2.32 -16.05 15.66
C ILE A 274 -3.84 -15.94 15.79
N PRO A 275 -4.45 -14.75 15.68
CA PRO A 275 -5.92 -14.63 15.64
C PRO A 275 -6.53 -15.47 14.52
N GLY A 276 -7.64 -16.16 14.79
CA GLY A 276 -8.22 -17.15 13.88
C GLY A 276 -8.49 -16.60 12.47
N TYR A 277 -9.08 -15.41 12.35
CA TYR A 277 -9.35 -14.80 11.05
C TYR A 277 -8.09 -14.45 10.25
N VAL A 278 -6.95 -14.20 10.95
CA VAL A 278 -5.65 -13.97 10.31
C VAL A 278 -5.09 -15.29 9.77
N GLU A 279 -5.24 -16.38 10.54
CA GLU A 279 -4.89 -17.72 10.04
C GLU A 279 -5.71 -18.10 8.80
N GLU A 280 -7.02 -17.86 8.84
CA GLU A 280 -7.92 -18.09 7.70
C GLU A 280 -7.52 -17.26 6.47
N ALA A 281 -7.13 -16.00 6.65
CA ALA A 281 -6.66 -15.14 5.57
C ALA A 281 -5.37 -15.69 4.93
N ILE A 282 -4.42 -16.14 5.74
CA ILE A 282 -3.15 -16.74 5.28
C ILE A 282 -3.42 -18.06 4.54
N GLU A 283 -4.26 -18.92 5.08
CA GLU A 283 -4.62 -20.20 4.46
C GLU A 283 -5.30 -19.96 3.12
N TRP A 284 -6.36 -19.15 3.09
CA TRP A 284 -7.10 -18.83 1.89
C TRP A 284 -6.21 -18.24 0.80
N LEU A 285 -5.26 -17.37 1.15
CA LEU A 285 -4.37 -16.77 0.18
C LEU A 285 -3.40 -17.81 -0.44
N ASN A 286 -3.12 -18.91 0.25
CA ASN A 286 -2.18 -19.95 -0.18
C ASN A 286 -2.84 -21.16 -0.86
N GLU A 287 -4.16 -21.26 -0.86
CA GLU A 287 -4.89 -22.21 -1.71
C GLU A 287 -4.74 -21.86 -3.20
#